data_5c044f9ec50cf909409cd102e0f2e79a
#
_entry.id   5c044f9ec50cf909409cd102e0f2e79a
#
_cell.length_a   1.000
_cell.length_b   1.000
_cell.length_c   1.000
_cell.angle_alpha   90.00
_cell.angle_beta   90.00
_cell.angle_gamma   90.00
#
_symmetry.space_group_name_H-M   'P 1'
#
loop_
_entity.id
_entity.type
_entity.pdbx_description
1 polymer ?
#
loop_
_entity_poly.entity_id
_entity_poly.type
_entity_poly.pdbx_seq_one_letter_code
_entity_poly.pdbx_strand_id
1 'polypeptide(L)'
;VTQTTGNDSNAPYWDPYDHEIRKNPHEAWRRLRDEAPVYWNERYGFWALSRFDDVLAASIDHGTFSSAYGITLDNIGQKPEHPMMIMMDPPDHDVLRKVVSALFTPRAMLRLEERVRELCVKYLDPFVGSGGFDYVRDFGMRLPVMVISSLLGFPEEDHDKLREWSDALLHREEGREGPTDEGMEAQKQAWGYYWSAIQARRKDPRDDMVSHILAAEYDAPDGKRRTLTDIE
;
A
#
# COMPACT_ATOMS: atom_id res chain seq x y z
N VAL A 1 -0.57 -27.61 -30.29
CA VAL A 1 0.29 -26.76 -29.48
C VAL A 1 1.31 -27.67 -28.83
N THR A 2 2.55 -27.60 -29.34
CA THR A 2 3.65 -28.49 -28.99
C THR A 2 4.21 -28.04 -27.62
N GLN A 3 4.16 -28.91 -26.64
CA GLN A 3 4.88 -28.79 -25.38
C GLN A 3 6.38 -28.91 -25.66
N THR A 4 7.11 -27.82 -25.51
CA THR A 4 8.57 -27.84 -25.46
C THR A 4 8.97 -27.87 -23.97
N THR A 5 9.12 -29.09 -23.45
CA THR A 5 9.84 -29.35 -22.20
C THR A 5 11.34 -29.34 -22.51
N GLY A 6 11.93 -28.18 -22.61
CA GLY A 6 13.39 -28.00 -22.66
C GLY A 6 13.72 -27.00 -21.54
N ASN A 7 14.41 -27.49 -20.52
CA ASN A 7 15.04 -26.70 -19.51
C ASN A 7 16.21 -25.94 -20.15
N ASP A 8 15.91 -24.84 -20.86
CA ASP A 8 16.90 -23.96 -21.45
C ASP A 8 17.46 -23.09 -20.30
N SER A 9 18.59 -23.54 -19.74
CA SER A 9 19.26 -22.91 -18.59
C SER A 9 19.66 -21.44 -18.83
N ASN A 10 19.37 -20.89 -20.02
CA ASN A 10 19.65 -19.54 -20.43
C ASN A 10 18.40 -18.70 -20.67
N ALA A 11 17.19 -19.22 -20.52
CA ALA A 11 15.96 -18.42 -20.66
C ALA A 11 15.82 -17.38 -19.54
N PRO A 12 15.24 -16.19 -19.81
CA PRO A 12 14.91 -15.24 -18.75
C PRO A 12 14.03 -15.90 -17.69
N TYR A 13 14.43 -15.75 -16.43
CA TYR A 13 13.70 -16.28 -15.29
C TYR A 13 13.49 -15.20 -14.23
N TRP A 14 12.27 -15.11 -13.70
CA TRP A 14 11.95 -14.28 -12.57
C TRP A 14 10.91 -14.94 -11.68
N ASP A 15 11.24 -15.04 -10.42
CA ASP A 15 10.38 -15.54 -9.37
C ASP A 15 10.34 -14.50 -8.23
N PRO A 16 9.18 -13.91 -7.92
CA PRO A 16 9.07 -12.89 -6.88
C PRO A 16 9.33 -13.41 -5.46
N TYR A 17 9.29 -14.73 -5.27
CA TYR A 17 9.54 -15.40 -3.99
C TYR A 17 10.95 -15.95 -3.87
N ASP A 18 11.76 -15.92 -4.94
CA ASP A 18 13.17 -16.32 -4.90
C ASP A 18 13.99 -15.30 -4.11
N HIS A 19 14.62 -15.78 -3.03
CA HIS A 19 15.38 -14.95 -2.11
C HIS A 19 16.62 -14.31 -2.77
N GLU A 20 17.32 -15.03 -3.62
CA GLU A 20 18.53 -14.51 -4.28
C GLU A 20 18.18 -13.47 -5.34
N ILE A 21 17.08 -13.66 -6.08
CA ILE A 21 16.56 -12.66 -7.01
C ILE A 21 16.10 -11.41 -6.23
N ARG A 22 15.44 -11.56 -5.09
CA ARG A 22 15.00 -10.45 -4.27
C ARG A 22 16.15 -9.61 -3.68
N LYS A 23 17.25 -10.26 -3.31
CA LYS A 23 18.45 -9.54 -2.82
C LYS A 23 19.10 -8.67 -3.90
N ASN A 24 19.12 -9.14 -5.15
CA ASN A 24 19.69 -8.40 -6.28
C ASN A 24 18.87 -8.62 -7.55
N PRO A 25 17.73 -7.95 -7.70
CA PRO A 25 16.80 -8.19 -8.82
C PRO A 25 17.23 -7.56 -10.14
N HIS A 26 18.25 -6.70 -10.15
CA HIS A 26 18.57 -5.82 -11.28
C HIS A 26 18.92 -6.60 -12.54
N GLU A 27 19.70 -7.68 -12.43
CA GLU A 27 20.07 -8.50 -13.58
C GLU A 27 18.87 -9.27 -14.14
N ALA A 28 18.04 -9.86 -13.28
CA ALA A 28 16.80 -10.52 -13.70
C ALA A 28 15.86 -9.52 -14.40
N TRP A 29 15.67 -8.33 -13.84
CA TRP A 29 14.81 -7.30 -14.45
C TRP A 29 15.40 -6.77 -15.76
N ARG A 30 16.73 -6.66 -15.89
CA ARG A 30 17.37 -6.29 -17.15
C ARG A 30 17.09 -7.32 -18.23
N ARG A 31 17.29 -8.60 -17.92
CA ARG A 31 17.00 -9.68 -18.85
C ARG A 31 15.54 -9.74 -19.26
N LEU A 32 14.61 -9.54 -18.32
CA LEU A 32 13.19 -9.44 -18.67
C LEU A 32 12.93 -8.31 -19.68
N ARG A 33 13.46 -7.11 -19.44
CA ARG A 33 13.26 -5.99 -20.36
C ARG A 33 13.82 -6.23 -21.76
N ASP A 34 14.97 -6.89 -21.83
CA ASP A 34 15.69 -7.11 -23.10
C ASP A 34 15.14 -8.32 -23.87
N GLU A 35 14.84 -9.43 -23.19
CA GLU A 35 14.60 -10.73 -23.79
C GLU A 35 13.13 -11.21 -23.67
N ALA A 36 12.41 -10.82 -22.60
CA ALA A 36 11.02 -11.23 -22.32
C ALA A 36 10.21 -10.10 -21.67
N PRO A 37 9.94 -8.97 -22.34
CA PRO A 37 9.29 -7.80 -21.72
C PRO A 37 7.88 -8.06 -21.24
N VAL A 38 7.20 -9.05 -21.79
CA VAL A 38 5.95 -9.65 -21.30
C VAL A 38 6.26 -11.07 -20.91
N TYR A 39 6.50 -11.31 -19.63
CA TYR A 39 6.96 -12.59 -19.08
C TYR A 39 5.81 -13.37 -18.48
N TRP A 40 5.68 -14.65 -18.84
CA TRP A 40 4.76 -15.59 -18.20
C TRP A 40 5.48 -16.43 -17.14
N ASN A 41 4.99 -16.37 -15.90
CA ASN A 41 5.47 -17.26 -14.84
C ASN A 41 4.53 -18.48 -14.74
N GLU A 42 5.01 -19.64 -15.20
CA GLU A 42 4.22 -20.89 -15.21
C GLU A 42 3.95 -21.40 -13.78
N ARG A 43 4.89 -21.18 -12.85
CA ARG A 43 4.77 -21.68 -11.49
C ARG A 43 3.60 -21.07 -10.74
N TYR A 44 3.40 -19.77 -10.90
CA TYR A 44 2.40 -19.00 -10.17
C TYR A 44 1.26 -18.50 -11.05
N GLY A 45 1.31 -18.76 -12.34
CA GLY A 45 0.21 -18.47 -13.27
C GLY A 45 -0.10 -16.99 -13.48
N PHE A 46 0.94 -16.13 -13.58
CA PHE A 46 0.76 -14.70 -13.83
C PHE A 46 1.66 -14.16 -14.94
N TRP A 47 1.25 -13.02 -15.50
CA TRP A 47 2.05 -12.23 -16.43
C TRP A 47 2.77 -11.10 -15.71
N ALA A 48 4.04 -10.85 -16.06
CA ALA A 48 4.81 -9.71 -15.60
C ALA A 48 5.21 -8.81 -16.77
N LEU A 49 4.99 -7.51 -16.60
CA LEU A 49 5.46 -6.47 -17.51
C LEU A 49 6.72 -5.83 -16.93
N SER A 50 7.74 -5.61 -17.76
CA SER A 50 9.03 -5.13 -17.28
C SER A 50 9.50 -3.82 -17.91
N ARG A 51 8.94 -3.39 -19.03
CA ARG A 51 9.26 -2.10 -19.67
C ARG A 51 8.36 -1.00 -19.16
N PHE A 52 8.91 0.20 -19.01
CA PHE A 52 8.18 1.35 -18.48
C PHE A 52 6.90 1.66 -19.28
N ASP A 53 7.00 1.70 -20.60
CA ASP A 53 5.85 2.06 -21.44
C ASP A 53 4.73 1.00 -21.36
N ASP A 54 5.08 -0.28 -21.28
CA ASP A 54 4.10 -1.37 -21.14
C ASP A 54 3.41 -1.31 -19.76
N VAL A 55 4.18 -1.07 -18.70
CA VAL A 55 3.65 -0.90 -17.34
C VAL A 55 2.75 0.33 -17.26
N LEU A 56 3.18 1.45 -17.84
CA LEU A 56 2.38 2.69 -17.88
C LEU A 56 1.08 2.47 -18.63
N ALA A 57 1.14 1.87 -19.83
CA ALA A 57 -0.04 1.59 -20.65
C ALA A 57 -1.04 0.68 -19.89
N ALA A 58 -0.56 -0.40 -19.25
CA ALA A 58 -1.39 -1.28 -18.45
C ALA A 58 -2.00 -0.58 -17.22
N SER A 59 -1.23 0.31 -16.56
CA SER A 59 -1.69 1.01 -15.35
C SER A 59 -2.80 2.03 -15.62
N ILE A 60 -2.91 2.56 -16.82
CA ILE A 60 -3.97 3.51 -17.19
C ILE A 60 -5.15 2.87 -17.92
N ASP A 61 -4.99 1.65 -18.44
CA ASP A 61 -6.05 0.91 -19.14
C ASP A 61 -6.87 0.05 -18.14
N HIS A 62 -7.64 0.72 -17.27
CA HIS A 62 -8.52 0.06 -16.31
C HIS A 62 -9.65 -0.73 -16.98
N GLY A 63 -9.94 -0.53 -18.27
CA GLY A 63 -10.90 -1.31 -19.01
C GLY A 63 -10.44 -2.74 -19.32
N THR A 64 -9.11 -2.93 -19.44
CA THR A 64 -8.49 -4.23 -19.68
C THR A 64 -7.88 -4.82 -18.40
N PHE A 65 -7.25 -3.99 -17.57
CA PHE A 65 -6.52 -4.40 -16.37
C PHE A 65 -7.25 -3.90 -15.11
N SER A 66 -8.01 -4.80 -14.49
CA SER A 66 -8.82 -4.52 -13.31
C SER A 66 -8.04 -4.74 -12.01
N SER A 67 -8.21 -3.84 -11.03
CA SER A 67 -7.72 -4.00 -9.65
C SER A 67 -8.71 -4.72 -8.75
N ALA A 68 -9.95 -4.94 -9.19
CA ALA A 68 -11.03 -5.50 -8.38
C ALA A 68 -10.83 -6.96 -7.97
N TYR A 69 -9.87 -7.66 -8.59
CA TYR A 69 -9.55 -9.07 -8.33
C TYR A 69 -8.21 -9.27 -7.64
N GLY A 70 -7.76 -8.29 -6.90
CA GLY A 70 -6.50 -8.33 -6.17
C GLY A 70 -5.43 -7.41 -6.73
N ILE A 71 -4.55 -6.94 -5.86
CA ILE A 71 -3.46 -5.99 -6.15
C ILE A 71 -2.09 -6.55 -5.78
N THR A 72 -2.03 -7.74 -5.19
CA THR A 72 -0.80 -8.47 -4.88
C THR A 72 -0.92 -9.90 -5.40
N LEU A 73 0.22 -10.56 -5.64
CA LEU A 73 0.22 -11.95 -6.10
C LEU A 73 -0.46 -12.89 -5.12
N ASP A 74 -0.40 -12.59 -3.82
CA ASP A 74 -1.01 -13.40 -2.76
C ASP A 74 -2.54 -13.43 -2.82
N ASN A 75 -3.15 -12.41 -3.41
CA ASN A 75 -4.60 -12.27 -3.50
C ASN A 75 -5.13 -12.11 -4.94
N ILE A 76 -4.31 -12.38 -5.94
CA ILE A 76 -4.73 -12.29 -7.34
C ILE A 76 -5.89 -13.25 -7.64
N GLY A 77 -6.91 -12.76 -8.34
CA GLY A 77 -8.10 -13.53 -8.66
C GLY A 77 -9.12 -13.62 -7.52
N GLN A 78 -8.85 -13.06 -6.36
CA GLN A 78 -9.77 -13.03 -5.21
C GLN A 78 -10.48 -11.67 -5.14
N LYS A 79 -11.79 -11.68 -5.32
CA LYS A 79 -12.60 -10.47 -5.12
C LYS A 79 -12.88 -10.32 -3.63
N PRO A 80 -12.39 -9.26 -2.96
CA PRO A 80 -12.65 -9.05 -1.54
C PRO A 80 -14.15 -8.72 -1.31
N GLU A 81 -14.68 -9.17 -0.18
CA GLU A 81 -16.06 -8.85 0.23
C GLU A 81 -16.19 -7.35 0.54
N HIS A 82 -15.17 -6.77 1.16
CA HIS A 82 -15.07 -5.35 1.47
C HIS A 82 -13.80 -4.79 0.81
N PRO A 83 -13.91 -4.32 -0.45
CA PRO A 83 -12.74 -3.84 -1.16
C PRO A 83 -12.28 -2.48 -0.62
N MET A 84 -10.98 -2.35 -0.39
CA MET A 84 -10.36 -1.05 -0.19
C MET A 84 -10.37 -0.26 -1.52
N MET A 85 -10.34 1.06 -1.47
CA MET A 85 -10.34 1.93 -2.65
C MET A 85 -9.29 1.50 -3.70
N ILE A 86 -8.11 1.05 -3.28
CA ILE A 86 -7.05 0.55 -4.18
C ILE A 86 -7.44 -0.74 -4.92
N MET A 87 -8.46 -1.48 -4.44
CA MET A 87 -9.00 -2.70 -5.03
C MET A 87 -10.33 -2.44 -5.74
N MET A 88 -10.54 -1.23 -6.24
CA MET A 88 -11.73 -0.85 -6.98
C MET A 88 -11.36 -0.33 -8.36
N ASP A 89 -12.29 -0.49 -9.29
CA ASP A 89 -12.22 0.12 -10.62
C ASP A 89 -13.19 1.30 -10.74
N PRO A 90 -13.03 2.20 -11.72
CA PRO A 90 -14.05 3.20 -12.04
C PRO A 90 -15.41 2.53 -12.36
N PRO A 91 -16.56 3.15 -11.99
CA PRO A 91 -16.70 4.48 -11.39
C PRO A 91 -16.54 4.53 -9.87
N ASP A 92 -16.62 3.40 -9.15
CA ASP A 92 -16.60 3.36 -7.68
C ASP A 92 -15.30 3.92 -7.10
N HIS A 93 -14.16 3.52 -7.67
CA HIS A 93 -12.85 4.08 -7.33
C HIS A 93 -12.84 5.61 -7.41
N ASP A 94 -13.34 6.18 -8.50
CA ASP A 94 -13.26 7.62 -8.76
C ASP A 94 -14.07 8.43 -7.77
N VAL A 95 -15.21 7.89 -7.34
CA VAL A 95 -16.07 8.49 -6.32
C VAL A 95 -15.31 8.61 -5.00
N LEU A 96 -14.76 7.50 -4.49
CA LEU A 96 -14.03 7.49 -3.22
C LEU A 96 -12.72 8.29 -3.32
N ARG A 97 -12.01 8.16 -4.44
CA ARG A 97 -10.79 8.95 -4.71
C ARG A 97 -11.05 10.45 -4.67
N LYS A 98 -12.19 10.91 -5.18
CA LYS A 98 -12.58 12.33 -5.13
C LYS A 98 -12.79 12.82 -3.70
N VAL A 99 -13.46 12.01 -2.86
CA VAL A 99 -13.65 12.31 -1.43
C VAL A 99 -12.29 12.51 -0.75
N VAL A 100 -11.41 11.55 -0.89
CA VAL A 100 -10.08 11.60 -0.25
C VAL A 100 -9.22 12.73 -0.83
N SER A 101 -9.25 12.96 -2.15
CA SER A 101 -8.44 13.99 -2.81
C SER A 101 -8.76 15.40 -2.33
N ALA A 102 -9.99 15.65 -1.89
CA ALA A 102 -10.39 16.95 -1.33
C ALA A 102 -9.60 17.31 -0.05
N LEU A 103 -9.04 16.32 0.66
CA LEU A 103 -8.25 16.52 1.86
C LEU A 103 -6.76 16.77 1.56
N PHE A 104 -6.29 16.44 0.35
CA PHE A 104 -4.89 16.59 -0.08
C PHE A 104 -4.67 17.85 -0.94
N THR A 105 -5.30 18.96 -0.55
CA THR A 105 -5.10 20.25 -1.24
C THR A 105 -3.73 20.84 -0.92
N PRO A 106 -3.14 21.70 -1.78
CA PRO A 106 -1.88 22.39 -1.47
C PRO A 106 -1.92 23.13 -0.14
N ARG A 107 -3.05 23.75 0.21
CA ARG A 107 -3.22 24.45 1.48
C ARG A 107 -3.21 23.50 2.68
N ALA A 108 -3.79 22.30 2.55
CA ALA A 108 -3.75 21.28 3.60
C ALA A 108 -2.32 20.76 3.79
N MET A 109 -1.60 20.55 2.69
CA MET A 109 -0.20 20.09 2.74
C MET A 109 0.74 21.12 3.36
N LEU A 110 0.54 22.42 3.10
CA LEU A 110 1.32 23.48 3.75
C LEU A 110 1.12 23.51 5.28
N ARG A 111 -0.08 23.23 5.78
CA ARG A 111 -0.31 23.10 7.23
C ARG A 111 0.42 21.91 7.85
N LEU A 112 0.65 20.88 7.07
CA LEU A 112 1.36 19.69 7.51
C LEU A 112 2.87 19.92 7.63
N GLU A 113 3.43 20.89 6.90
CA GLU A 113 4.88 21.15 6.87
C GLU A 113 5.44 21.42 8.28
N GLU A 114 4.75 22.23 9.09
CA GLU A 114 5.18 22.51 10.46
C GLU A 114 5.26 21.22 11.29
N ARG A 115 4.22 20.40 11.22
CA ARG A 115 4.18 19.13 11.93
C ARG A 115 5.28 18.16 11.46
N VAL A 116 5.53 18.12 10.16
CA VAL A 116 6.63 17.29 9.60
C VAL A 116 7.98 17.78 10.12
N ARG A 117 8.20 19.09 10.20
CA ARG A 117 9.44 19.66 10.76
C ARG A 117 9.63 19.31 12.23
N GLU A 118 8.57 19.43 13.04
CA GLU A 118 8.59 19.00 14.45
C GLU A 118 8.98 17.54 14.59
N LEU A 119 8.37 16.65 13.80
CA LEU A 119 8.71 15.23 13.81
C LEU A 119 10.15 14.97 13.37
N CYS A 120 10.65 15.69 12.36
CA CYS A 120 12.05 15.59 11.95
C CYS A 120 12.98 15.98 13.09
N VAL A 121 12.72 17.10 13.76
CA VAL A 121 13.51 17.52 14.93
C VAL A 121 13.43 16.48 16.03
N LYS A 122 12.24 16.05 16.41
CA LYS A 122 12.02 15.03 17.46
C LYS A 122 12.84 13.75 17.24
N TYR A 123 12.93 13.28 15.99
CA TYR A 123 13.63 12.02 15.68
C TYR A 123 15.11 12.20 15.34
N LEU A 124 15.58 13.38 14.98
CA LEU A 124 16.98 13.62 14.66
C LEU A 124 17.79 14.21 15.81
N ASP A 125 17.20 15.09 16.64
CA ASP A 125 17.89 15.75 17.75
C ASP A 125 18.57 14.79 18.73
N PRO A 126 18.00 13.61 19.08
CA PRO A 126 18.66 12.65 19.97
C PRO A 126 20.01 12.16 19.45
N PHE A 127 20.27 12.27 18.15
CA PHE A 127 21.50 11.82 17.51
C PHE A 127 22.53 12.93 17.28
N VAL A 128 22.20 14.17 17.59
CA VAL A 128 23.15 15.28 17.49
C VAL A 128 24.32 15.06 18.43
N GLY A 129 25.53 14.95 17.87
CA GLY A 129 26.77 14.68 18.64
C GLY A 129 27.00 13.20 18.99
N SER A 130 26.15 12.27 18.59
CA SER A 130 26.31 10.83 18.83
C SER A 130 27.42 10.17 18.00
N GLY A 131 27.89 10.84 16.94
CA GLY A 131 28.86 10.29 15.99
C GLY A 131 28.26 9.42 14.88
N GLY A 132 26.94 9.08 14.95
CA GLY A 132 26.23 8.33 13.93
C GLY A 132 24.93 7.74 14.44
N PHE A 133 24.04 7.31 13.50
CA PHE A 133 22.79 6.63 13.79
C PHE A 133 22.37 5.79 12.58
N ASP A 134 21.44 4.87 12.78
CA ASP A 134 20.84 4.10 11.70
C ASP A 134 19.69 4.91 11.08
N TYR A 135 19.95 5.49 9.91
CA TYR A 135 18.99 6.36 9.24
C TYR A 135 17.64 5.66 8.98
N VAL A 136 17.67 4.41 8.56
CA VAL A 136 16.44 3.67 8.23
C VAL A 136 15.63 3.40 9.50
N ARG A 137 16.24 2.74 10.49
CA ARG A 137 15.56 2.33 11.73
C ARG A 137 15.13 3.54 12.58
N ASP A 138 16.01 4.52 12.71
CA ASP A 138 15.83 5.58 13.69
C ASP A 138 15.03 6.78 13.14
N PHE A 139 14.96 6.93 11.80
CA PHE A 139 14.29 8.05 11.16
C PHE A 139 13.41 7.65 9.95
N GLY A 140 14.00 7.04 8.91
CA GLY A 140 13.34 6.85 7.61
C GLY A 140 12.09 5.97 7.66
N MET A 141 12.08 4.94 8.50
CA MET A 141 10.89 4.07 8.71
C MET A 141 9.85 4.72 9.62
N ARG A 142 10.26 5.65 10.49
CA ARG A 142 9.36 6.27 11.47
C ARG A 142 8.56 7.42 10.88
N LEU A 143 9.23 8.35 10.22
CA LEU A 143 8.64 9.62 9.80
C LEU A 143 7.36 9.48 8.96
N PRO A 144 7.29 8.64 7.90
CA PRO A 144 6.07 8.49 7.11
C PRO A 144 4.86 8.02 7.92
N VAL A 145 5.07 7.01 8.78
CA VAL A 145 4.00 6.45 9.62
C VAL A 145 3.50 7.50 10.61
N MET A 146 4.39 8.27 11.23
CA MET A 146 4.03 9.34 12.18
C MET A 146 3.24 10.44 11.49
N VAL A 147 3.62 10.83 10.28
CA VAL A 147 2.92 11.85 9.49
C VAL A 147 1.51 11.37 9.14
N ILE A 148 1.38 10.14 8.63
CA ILE A 148 0.07 9.57 8.28
C ILE A 148 -0.81 9.42 9.52
N SER A 149 -0.27 8.91 10.63
CA SER A 149 -1.01 8.75 11.89
C SER A 149 -1.49 10.10 12.43
N SER A 150 -0.65 11.15 12.33
CA SER A 150 -1.04 12.52 12.70
C SER A 150 -2.16 13.06 11.81
N LEU A 151 -2.12 12.81 10.48
CA LEU A 151 -3.19 13.20 9.55
C LEU A 151 -4.52 12.52 9.88
N LEU A 152 -4.47 11.24 10.24
CA LEU A 152 -5.64 10.45 10.62
C LEU A 152 -6.16 10.83 12.02
N GLY A 153 -5.42 11.66 12.77
CA GLY A 153 -5.79 12.11 14.11
C GLY A 153 -5.62 11.02 15.18
N PHE A 154 -4.70 10.08 14.95
CA PHE A 154 -4.38 9.05 15.95
C PHE A 154 -3.48 9.62 17.04
N PRO A 155 -3.67 9.19 18.32
CA PRO A 155 -2.84 9.60 19.43
C PRO A 155 -1.37 9.28 19.22
N GLU A 156 -0.48 10.17 19.68
CA GLU A 156 0.95 10.00 19.48
C GLU A 156 1.52 8.75 20.19
N GLU A 157 0.93 8.39 21.31
CA GLU A 157 1.24 7.18 22.07
C GLU A 157 0.97 5.87 21.29
N ASP A 158 0.09 5.90 20.29
CA ASP A 158 -0.24 4.72 19.46
C ASP A 158 0.65 4.61 18.21
N HIS A 159 1.43 5.65 17.87
CA HIS A 159 2.17 5.69 16.62
C HIS A 159 3.22 4.57 16.49
N ASP A 160 3.95 4.24 17.57
CA ASP A 160 4.94 3.17 17.53
C ASP A 160 4.26 1.80 17.31
N LYS A 161 3.10 1.58 17.91
CA LYS A 161 2.29 0.38 17.73
C LYS A 161 1.77 0.24 16.30
N LEU A 162 1.28 1.34 15.71
CA LEU A 162 0.83 1.37 14.32
C LEU A 162 1.98 1.06 13.36
N ARG A 163 3.19 1.54 13.67
CA ARG A 163 4.40 1.22 12.90
C ARG A 163 4.74 -0.26 13.02
N GLU A 164 4.75 -0.83 14.23
CA GLU A 164 5.03 -2.25 14.45
C GLU A 164 4.08 -3.16 13.67
N TRP A 165 2.79 -2.85 13.66
CA TRP A 165 1.82 -3.58 12.86
C TRP A 165 2.06 -3.44 11.36
N SER A 166 2.44 -2.26 10.90
CA SER A 166 2.76 -2.03 9.48
C SER A 166 4.00 -2.80 9.07
N ASP A 167 5.04 -2.83 9.91
CA ASP A 167 6.27 -3.59 9.66
C ASP A 167 5.99 -5.10 9.62
N ALA A 168 5.22 -5.62 10.58
CA ALA A 168 4.84 -7.03 10.63
C ALA A 168 3.98 -7.45 9.42
N LEU A 169 3.04 -6.60 8.99
CA LEU A 169 2.19 -6.85 7.82
C LEU A 169 2.99 -6.96 6.52
N LEU A 170 4.04 -6.16 6.38
CA LEU A 170 4.90 -6.13 5.19
C LEU A 170 6.03 -7.15 5.25
N HIS A 171 6.29 -7.74 6.42
CA HIS A 171 7.33 -8.73 6.58
C HIS A 171 7.03 -9.99 5.75
N ARG A 172 8.06 -10.52 5.08
CA ARG A 172 7.99 -11.77 4.29
C ARG A 172 9.15 -12.66 4.67
N GLU A 173 8.85 -13.92 4.95
CA GLU A 173 9.83 -14.97 5.26
C GLU A 173 10.33 -15.64 3.99
N GLU A 174 11.56 -16.14 4.05
CA GLU A 174 12.14 -16.92 2.96
C GLU A 174 11.38 -18.24 2.78
N GLY A 175 11.03 -18.56 1.52
CA GLY A 175 10.32 -19.79 1.18
C GLY A 175 8.85 -19.83 1.54
N ARG A 176 8.29 -18.72 2.08
CA ARG A 176 6.86 -18.58 2.38
C ARG A 176 6.19 -17.64 1.39
N GLU A 177 5.12 -18.10 0.79
CA GLU A 177 4.22 -17.27 0.00
C GLU A 177 3.23 -16.56 0.94
N GLY A 178 2.99 -15.26 0.71
CA GLY A 178 2.05 -14.48 1.50
C GLY A 178 2.56 -13.97 2.86
N PRO A 179 1.67 -13.41 3.68
CA PRO A 179 2.00 -12.85 4.99
C PRO A 179 2.36 -13.93 6.01
N THR A 180 3.16 -13.55 7.00
CA THR A 180 3.46 -14.40 8.16
C THR A 180 2.28 -14.49 9.10
N ASP A 181 2.29 -15.45 10.05
CA ASP A 181 1.25 -15.54 11.08
C ASP A 181 1.22 -14.29 11.96
N GLU A 182 2.40 -13.72 12.27
CA GLU A 182 2.54 -12.45 12.95
C GLU A 182 1.95 -11.29 12.13
N GLY A 183 2.20 -11.27 10.82
CA GLY A 183 1.61 -10.29 9.91
C GLY A 183 0.08 -10.38 9.85
N MET A 184 -0.49 -11.58 9.83
CA MET A 184 -1.95 -11.77 9.88
C MET A 184 -2.56 -11.31 11.21
N GLU A 185 -1.90 -11.58 12.33
CA GLU A 185 -2.36 -11.09 13.64
C GLU A 185 -2.24 -9.57 13.75
N ALA A 186 -1.15 -8.99 13.25
CA ALA A 186 -0.97 -7.54 13.16
C ALA A 186 -2.06 -6.87 12.32
N GLN A 187 -2.42 -7.47 11.19
CA GLN A 187 -3.53 -7.01 10.35
C GLN A 187 -4.84 -6.98 11.11
N LYS A 188 -5.18 -8.07 11.81
CA LYS A 188 -6.40 -8.16 12.62
C LYS A 188 -6.45 -7.10 13.72
N GLN A 189 -5.33 -6.87 14.41
CA GLN A 189 -5.22 -5.85 15.46
C GLN A 189 -5.36 -4.43 14.88
N ALA A 190 -4.72 -4.16 13.74
CA ALA A 190 -4.85 -2.88 13.04
C ALA A 190 -6.31 -2.62 12.61
N TRP A 191 -7.01 -3.60 12.06
CA TRP A 191 -8.43 -3.49 11.71
C TRP A 191 -9.29 -3.17 12.93
N GLY A 192 -9.09 -3.88 14.05
CA GLY A 192 -9.80 -3.60 15.30
C GLY A 192 -9.56 -2.19 15.82
N TYR A 193 -8.33 -1.69 15.70
CA TYR A 193 -7.97 -0.32 16.06
C TYR A 193 -8.66 0.71 15.16
N TYR A 194 -8.58 0.55 13.83
CA TYR A 194 -9.23 1.46 12.88
C TYR A 194 -10.75 1.47 13.06
N TRP A 195 -11.37 0.32 13.22
CA TRP A 195 -12.78 0.22 13.53
C TRP A 195 -13.17 1.01 14.79
N SER A 196 -12.41 0.84 15.87
CA SER A 196 -12.63 1.55 17.12
C SER A 196 -12.48 3.07 16.95
N ALA A 197 -11.49 3.50 16.15
CA ALA A 197 -11.28 4.91 15.84
C ALA A 197 -12.46 5.49 15.02
N ILE A 198 -12.96 4.77 14.02
CA ILE A 198 -14.13 5.16 13.23
C ILE A 198 -15.35 5.32 14.14
N GLN A 199 -15.64 4.34 15.00
CA GLN A 199 -16.77 4.40 15.94
C GLN A 199 -16.66 5.58 16.94
N ALA A 200 -15.43 5.86 17.40
CA ALA A 200 -15.18 7.01 18.27
C ALA A 200 -15.45 8.34 17.53
N ARG A 201 -14.99 8.49 16.27
CA ARG A 201 -15.19 9.71 15.46
C ARG A 201 -16.65 9.92 15.05
N ARG A 202 -17.42 8.85 14.86
CA ARG A 202 -18.88 8.99 14.63
C ARG A 202 -19.62 9.56 15.83
N LYS A 203 -19.17 9.24 17.05
CA LYS A 203 -19.77 9.76 18.29
C LYS A 203 -19.26 11.15 18.65
N ASP A 204 -17.99 11.39 18.44
CA ASP A 204 -17.29 12.62 18.79
C ASP A 204 -16.37 13.05 17.61
N PRO A 205 -16.91 13.73 16.58
CA PRO A 205 -16.13 14.21 15.45
C PRO A 205 -15.05 15.20 15.89
N ARG A 206 -13.86 15.10 15.25
CA ARG A 206 -12.72 15.97 15.52
C ARG A 206 -12.27 16.66 14.23
N ASP A 207 -11.32 17.60 14.36
CA ASP A 207 -10.66 18.20 13.19
C ASP A 207 -9.53 17.30 12.70
N ASP A 208 -9.90 16.10 12.19
CA ASP A 208 -8.98 15.11 11.63
C ASP A 208 -9.54 14.48 10.34
N MET A 209 -8.66 13.80 9.60
CA MET A 209 -9.00 13.22 8.31
C MET A 209 -10.11 12.18 8.43
N VAL A 210 -10.11 11.35 9.47
CA VAL A 210 -11.15 10.30 9.67
C VAL A 210 -12.52 10.97 9.82
N SER A 211 -12.64 12.00 10.65
CA SER A 211 -13.90 12.74 10.82
C SER A 211 -14.35 13.43 9.54
N HIS A 212 -13.44 14.02 8.79
CA HIS A 212 -13.76 14.65 7.50
C HIS A 212 -14.24 13.64 6.46
N ILE A 213 -13.60 12.47 6.36
CA ILE A 213 -14.01 11.39 5.46
C ILE A 213 -15.42 10.89 5.83
N LEU A 214 -15.66 10.64 7.12
CA LEU A 214 -16.97 10.17 7.61
C LEU A 214 -18.10 11.18 7.40
N ALA A 215 -17.79 12.47 7.38
CA ALA A 215 -18.77 13.55 7.12
C ALA A 215 -18.93 13.87 5.63
N ALA A 216 -18.06 13.37 4.76
CA ALA A 216 -18.11 13.70 3.35
C ALA A 216 -19.33 13.10 2.68
N GLU A 217 -20.03 13.92 1.91
CA GLU A 217 -21.13 13.48 1.05
C GLU A 217 -20.61 13.30 -0.38
N TYR A 218 -21.05 12.25 -1.03
CA TYR A 218 -20.71 11.95 -2.41
C TYR A 218 -21.92 11.50 -3.22
N ASP A 219 -21.87 11.69 -4.53
CA ASP A 219 -22.85 11.19 -5.46
C ASP A 219 -22.47 9.77 -5.88
N ALA A 220 -23.22 8.79 -5.41
CA ALA A 220 -22.99 7.39 -5.75
C ALA A 220 -23.35 7.11 -7.23
N PRO A 221 -22.82 6.04 -7.85
CA PRO A 221 -23.08 5.70 -9.25
C PRO A 221 -24.58 5.53 -9.59
N ASP A 222 -25.41 5.21 -8.60
CA ASP A 222 -26.86 5.13 -8.75
C ASP A 222 -27.57 6.51 -8.71
N GLY A 223 -26.81 7.60 -8.65
CA GLY A 223 -27.31 8.97 -8.61
C GLY A 223 -27.83 9.44 -7.25
N LYS A 224 -27.68 8.64 -6.20
CA LYS A 224 -28.08 9.03 -4.84
C LYS A 224 -26.90 9.65 -4.10
N ARG A 225 -27.20 10.70 -3.36
CA ARG A 225 -26.23 11.31 -2.44
C ARG A 225 -26.15 10.52 -1.14
N ARG A 226 -24.94 10.16 -0.74
CA ARG A 226 -24.64 9.32 0.42
C ARG A 226 -23.46 9.87 1.21
N THR A 227 -23.34 9.43 2.45
CA THR A 227 -22.08 9.48 3.24
C THR A 227 -21.48 8.09 3.27
N LEU A 228 -20.16 8.01 3.52
CA LEU A 228 -19.49 6.71 3.65
C LEU A 228 -20.04 5.92 4.84
N THR A 229 -20.19 4.63 4.65
CA THR A 229 -20.49 3.65 5.71
C THR A 229 -19.22 3.31 6.49
N ASP A 230 -19.36 2.54 7.58
CA ASP A 230 -18.19 2.12 8.38
C ASP A 230 -17.29 1.11 7.66
N ILE A 231 -17.76 0.56 6.55
CA ILE A 231 -17.08 -0.48 5.78
C ILE A 231 -16.36 0.12 4.56
N GLU A 232 -16.86 1.22 4.03
CA GLU A 232 -16.23 1.99 2.96
C GLU A 232 -15.09 2.87 3.50
#